data_fd24d82bfae02b2dade5497d0109fa3e
#
_entry.id   fd24d82bfae02b2dade5497d0109fa3e
#
_cell.length_a   1.000
_cell.length_b   1.000
_cell.length_c   1.000
_cell.angle_alpha   90.00
_cell.angle_beta   90.00
_cell.angle_gamma   90.00
#
_symmetry.space_group_name_H-M   'P 1'
#
loop_
_entity.id
_entity.type
_entity.pdbx_description
1 polymer ?
#
loop_
_entity_poly.entity_id
_entity_poly.type
_entity_poly.pdbx_seq_one_letter_code
_entity_poly.pdbx_strand_id
1 'polypeptide(L)'
;MLHVDALDRADALGELEDLGLACTVPLRVRSASGPVEVAPRDVVAAALPDPATLGPRMEGKTCAGVHVTGTGVDGAPRAVYLYHVADNADTMRDYDSQCVVWQTALNPVIALELLATGAWTGLGVLGPEAFPAEPFLELMARSTADGGYGQQWGVEEREAVSRS
;
A
#
# COMPACT_ATOMS: atom_id res chain seq x y z
N MET A 1 -20.81 -8.19 10.32
CA MET A 1 -19.42 -8.62 10.15
C MET A 1 -19.28 -9.11 8.72
N LEU A 2 -18.92 -8.22 7.81
CA LEU A 2 -18.65 -8.56 6.40
C LEU A 2 -17.17 -8.95 6.31
N HIS A 3 -16.94 -10.25 6.26
CA HIS A 3 -15.64 -10.80 5.88
C HIS A 3 -15.59 -10.75 4.35
N VAL A 4 -14.99 -9.70 3.80
CA VAL A 4 -14.79 -9.60 2.36
C VAL A 4 -13.44 -10.24 2.06
N ASP A 5 -13.46 -11.47 1.58
CA ASP A 5 -12.28 -12.14 1.06
C ASP A 5 -11.68 -11.35 -0.11
N ALA A 6 -10.36 -11.42 -0.29
CA ALA A 6 -9.67 -10.75 -1.39
C ALA A 6 -10.15 -11.20 -2.78
N LEU A 7 -10.73 -12.41 -2.88
CA LEU A 7 -11.39 -12.95 -4.07
C LEU A 7 -12.70 -12.20 -4.40
N ASP A 8 -13.51 -11.87 -3.39
CA ASP A 8 -14.77 -11.10 -3.58
C ASP A 8 -14.52 -9.70 -4.14
N ARG A 9 -13.37 -9.10 -3.87
CA ARG A 9 -13.02 -7.78 -4.44
C ARG A 9 -12.66 -7.83 -5.92
N ALA A 10 -11.98 -8.89 -6.35
CA ALA A 10 -11.66 -9.09 -7.76
C ALA A 10 -12.94 -9.33 -8.58
N ASP A 11 -13.88 -10.11 -8.03
CA ASP A 11 -15.17 -10.38 -8.65
C ASP A 11 -16.02 -9.09 -8.74
N ALA A 12 -16.09 -8.28 -7.68
CA ALA A 12 -16.85 -7.03 -7.70
C ALA A 12 -16.31 -5.99 -8.69
N LEU A 13 -14.99 -5.90 -8.88
CA LEU A 13 -14.38 -5.05 -9.90
C LEU A 13 -14.67 -5.56 -11.31
N GLY A 14 -14.60 -6.87 -11.52
CA GLY A 14 -14.96 -7.51 -12.78
C GLY A 14 -16.43 -7.26 -13.14
N GLU A 15 -17.35 -7.37 -12.19
CA GLU A 15 -18.77 -7.07 -12.40
C GLU A 15 -19.00 -5.60 -12.81
N LEU A 16 -18.29 -4.65 -12.21
CA LEU A 16 -18.35 -3.23 -12.58
C LEU A 16 -17.83 -2.98 -14.00
N GLU A 17 -16.77 -3.69 -14.41
CA GLU A 17 -16.24 -3.63 -15.78
C GLU A 17 -17.22 -4.25 -16.80
N ASP A 18 -17.76 -5.43 -16.51
CA ASP A 18 -18.72 -6.12 -17.37
C ASP A 18 -20.01 -5.33 -17.55
N LEU A 19 -20.46 -4.60 -16.54
CA LEU A 19 -21.58 -3.67 -16.61
C LEU A 19 -21.25 -2.34 -17.30
N GLY A 20 -19.97 -2.11 -17.66
CA GLY A 20 -19.51 -0.85 -18.25
C GLY A 20 -19.46 0.32 -17.27
N LEU A 21 -19.60 0.06 -15.96
CA LEU A 21 -19.59 1.10 -14.92
C LEU A 21 -18.19 1.70 -14.67
N ALA A 22 -17.14 1.02 -15.11
CA ALA A 22 -15.77 1.54 -15.11
C ALA A 22 -15.46 2.43 -16.34
N CYS A 23 -16.39 2.56 -17.30
CA CYS A 23 -16.18 3.30 -18.53
C CYS A 23 -16.05 4.81 -18.28
N THR A 24 -15.06 5.42 -18.95
CA THR A 24 -14.78 6.88 -18.88
C THR A 24 -15.42 7.68 -20.02
N VAL A 25 -15.99 6.99 -21.03
CA VAL A 25 -16.66 7.64 -22.16
C VAL A 25 -18.02 8.15 -21.70
N PRO A 26 -18.32 9.46 -21.86
CA PRO A 26 -19.61 10.00 -21.46
C PRO A 26 -20.78 9.37 -22.22
N LEU A 27 -21.84 9.09 -21.50
CA LEU A 27 -23.12 8.61 -22.03
C LEU A 27 -24.19 9.68 -21.81
N ARG A 28 -25.09 9.82 -22.78
CA ARG A 28 -26.23 10.70 -22.67
C ARG A 28 -27.32 10.04 -21.86
N VAL A 29 -27.55 10.55 -20.65
CA VAL A 29 -28.60 10.04 -19.74
C VAL A 29 -29.73 11.06 -19.57
N ARG A 30 -30.92 10.59 -19.24
CA ARG A 30 -32.06 11.46 -18.93
C ARG A 30 -31.99 11.88 -17.48
N SER A 31 -32.15 13.18 -17.22
CA SER A 31 -32.34 13.72 -15.89
C SER A 31 -33.62 14.55 -15.79
N ALA A 32 -34.00 14.94 -14.58
CA ALA A 32 -35.17 15.78 -14.33
C ALA A 32 -35.05 17.17 -14.98
N SER A 33 -33.85 17.68 -15.19
CA SER A 33 -33.54 18.96 -15.82
C SER A 33 -33.24 18.84 -17.32
N GLY A 34 -33.43 17.65 -17.92
CA GLY A 34 -33.12 17.37 -19.31
C GLY A 34 -31.96 16.41 -19.47
N PRO A 35 -31.59 16.07 -20.72
CA PRO A 35 -30.47 15.17 -20.95
C PRO A 35 -29.14 15.77 -20.50
N VAL A 36 -28.33 14.95 -19.83
CA VAL A 36 -26.96 15.27 -19.40
C VAL A 36 -26.00 14.24 -19.93
N GLU A 37 -24.74 14.63 -20.14
CA GLU A 37 -23.66 13.70 -20.48
C GLU A 37 -22.86 13.41 -19.22
N VAL A 38 -22.64 12.14 -18.90
CA VAL A 38 -21.93 11.70 -17.70
C VAL A 38 -21.18 10.39 -17.98
N ALA A 39 -19.94 10.30 -17.50
CA ALA A 39 -19.21 9.05 -17.57
C ALA A 39 -19.71 8.10 -16.46
N PRO A 40 -19.99 6.80 -16.77
CA PRO A 40 -20.43 5.84 -15.75
C PRO A 40 -19.52 5.80 -14.51
N ARG A 41 -18.19 5.81 -14.71
CA ARG A 41 -17.22 5.83 -13.62
C ARG A 41 -17.40 7.01 -12.67
N ASP A 42 -17.74 8.19 -13.18
CA ASP A 42 -17.89 9.40 -12.36
C ASP A 42 -19.14 9.29 -11.47
N VAL A 43 -20.19 8.63 -11.95
CA VAL A 43 -21.38 8.33 -11.14
C VAL A 43 -21.04 7.36 -10.02
N VAL A 44 -20.31 6.29 -10.32
CA VAL A 44 -19.86 5.33 -9.31
C VAL A 44 -18.98 6.02 -8.27
N ALA A 45 -18.00 6.81 -8.72
CA ALA A 45 -17.11 7.55 -7.82
C ALA A 45 -17.87 8.53 -6.90
N ALA A 46 -18.88 9.22 -7.45
CA ALA A 46 -19.72 10.14 -6.67
C ALA A 46 -20.66 9.42 -5.67
N ALA A 47 -21.03 8.18 -5.95
CA ALA A 47 -21.88 7.38 -5.07
C ALA A 47 -21.11 6.66 -3.94
N LEU A 48 -19.79 6.50 -4.10
CA LEU A 48 -18.95 5.87 -3.09
C LEU A 48 -18.72 6.81 -1.90
N PRO A 49 -18.59 6.26 -0.67
CA PRO A 49 -18.24 7.08 0.49
C PRO A 49 -16.84 7.68 0.33
N ASP A 50 -16.64 8.88 0.85
CA ASP A 50 -15.32 9.50 0.88
C ASP A 50 -14.33 8.60 1.63
N PRO A 51 -13.22 8.18 1.02
CA PRO A 51 -12.22 7.34 1.66
C PRO A 51 -11.72 7.88 3.00
N ALA A 52 -11.64 9.21 3.17
CA ALA A 52 -11.23 9.85 4.41
C ALA A 52 -12.18 9.52 5.60
N THR A 53 -13.44 9.18 5.31
CA THR A 53 -14.43 8.83 6.35
C THR A 53 -14.43 7.35 6.73
N LEU A 54 -13.65 6.53 6.05
CA LEU A 54 -13.67 5.07 6.24
C LEU A 54 -12.75 4.60 7.38
N GLY A 55 -11.73 5.37 7.73
CA GLY A 55 -10.73 4.97 8.73
C GLY A 55 -11.31 4.38 10.02
N PRO A 56 -12.24 5.06 10.72
CA PRO A 56 -12.83 4.57 11.96
C PRO A 56 -13.72 3.33 11.79
N ARG A 57 -14.11 3.01 10.56
CA ARG A 57 -14.98 1.88 10.22
C ARG A 57 -14.21 0.68 9.68
N MET A 58 -12.95 0.87 9.34
CA MET A 58 -12.10 -0.19 8.81
C MET A 58 -11.60 -1.07 9.95
N GLU A 59 -11.69 -2.37 9.75
CA GLU A 59 -11.14 -3.39 10.62
C GLU A 59 -10.11 -4.21 9.84
N GLY A 60 -9.05 -4.64 10.52
CA GLY A 60 -8.04 -5.52 9.94
C GLY A 60 -6.69 -4.84 9.74
N LYS A 61 -5.87 -5.45 8.90
CA LYS A 61 -4.47 -5.10 8.69
C LYS A 61 -4.15 -5.01 7.22
N THR A 62 -3.20 -4.13 6.89
CA THR A 62 -2.56 -4.15 5.58
C THR A 62 -1.23 -4.89 5.66
N CYS A 63 -0.91 -5.67 4.64
CA CYS A 63 0.39 -6.31 4.47
C CYS A 63 0.95 -5.90 3.10
N ALA A 64 2.04 -5.17 3.11
CA ALA A 64 2.77 -4.82 1.90
C ALA A 64 4.12 -5.53 1.92
N GLY A 65 4.48 -6.19 0.81
CA GLY A 65 5.72 -6.94 0.78
C GLY A 65 6.22 -7.24 -0.62
N VAL A 66 7.42 -7.77 -0.70
CA VAL A 66 8.08 -8.18 -1.93
C VAL A 66 8.56 -9.62 -1.80
N HIS A 67 8.25 -10.44 -2.80
CA HIS A 67 8.75 -11.81 -2.92
C HIS A 67 9.93 -11.83 -3.89
N VAL A 68 11.10 -12.15 -3.37
CA VAL A 68 12.35 -12.20 -4.13
C VAL A 68 12.76 -13.65 -4.31
N THR A 69 13.02 -14.04 -5.56
CA THR A 69 13.53 -15.38 -5.91
C THR A 69 14.86 -15.24 -6.65
N GLY A 70 15.78 -16.15 -6.40
CA GLY A 70 17.10 -16.11 -7.05
C GLY A 70 18.01 -17.23 -6.59
N THR A 71 19.30 -17.03 -6.80
CA THR A 71 20.36 -17.94 -6.34
C THR A 71 21.07 -17.29 -5.15
N GLY A 72 21.16 -18.04 -4.05
CA GLY A 72 21.91 -17.61 -2.87
C GLY A 72 23.42 -17.55 -3.12
N VAL A 73 24.16 -16.97 -2.20
CA VAL A 73 25.64 -16.88 -2.28
C VAL A 73 26.31 -18.25 -2.23
N ASP A 74 25.61 -19.26 -1.73
CA ASP A 74 26.01 -20.68 -1.70
C ASP A 74 25.68 -21.43 -3.00
N GLY A 75 25.11 -20.75 -4.00
CA GLY A 75 24.68 -21.33 -5.26
C GLY A 75 23.34 -22.08 -5.22
N ALA A 76 22.67 -22.15 -4.06
CA ALA A 76 21.37 -22.81 -3.93
C ALA A 76 20.20 -21.88 -4.34
N PRO A 77 19.11 -22.44 -4.89
CA PRO A 77 17.88 -21.66 -5.12
C PRO A 77 17.36 -21.08 -3.80
N ARG A 78 16.99 -19.82 -3.82
CA ARG A 78 16.48 -19.11 -2.65
C ARG A 78 15.23 -18.30 -2.98
N ALA A 79 14.26 -18.30 -2.07
CA ALA A 79 13.09 -17.45 -2.13
C ALA A 79 12.86 -16.81 -0.76
N VAL A 80 12.68 -15.49 -0.74
CA VAL A 80 12.49 -14.71 0.47
C VAL A 80 11.28 -13.80 0.30
N TYR A 81 10.42 -13.75 1.29
CA TYR A 81 9.34 -12.78 1.38
C TYR A 81 9.66 -11.76 2.46
N LEU A 82 9.81 -10.51 2.03
CA LEU A 82 9.98 -9.35 2.91
C LEU A 82 8.65 -8.63 3.00
N TYR A 83 8.16 -8.34 4.22
CA TYR A 83 6.86 -7.72 4.37
C TYR A 83 6.78 -6.79 5.59
N HIS A 84 5.85 -5.85 5.53
CA HIS A 84 5.49 -4.97 6.63
C HIS A 84 3.97 -5.01 6.83
N VAL A 85 3.54 -5.15 8.08
CA VAL A 85 2.12 -5.22 8.47
C VAL A 85 1.77 -3.99 9.29
N ALA A 86 0.66 -3.34 8.94
CA ALA A 86 0.09 -2.24 9.72
C ALA A 86 -1.35 -2.58 10.13
N ASP A 87 -1.67 -2.45 11.41
CA ASP A 87 -3.00 -2.67 11.97
C ASP A 87 -3.79 -1.35 11.97
N ASN A 88 -5.04 -1.39 11.45
CA ASN A 88 -5.85 -0.17 11.37
C ASN A 88 -6.26 0.35 12.75
N ALA A 89 -6.54 -0.53 13.71
CA ALA A 89 -6.90 -0.11 15.06
C ALA A 89 -5.73 0.63 15.76
N ASP A 90 -4.50 0.14 15.55
CA ASP A 90 -3.30 0.76 16.10
C ASP A 90 -3.01 2.10 15.44
N THR A 91 -3.03 2.17 14.10
CA THR A 91 -2.73 3.41 13.38
C THR A 91 -3.81 4.49 13.57
N MET A 92 -5.08 4.11 13.71
CA MET A 92 -6.14 5.05 14.06
C MET A 92 -6.00 5.57 15.50
N ARG A 93 -5.63 4.70 16.46
CA ARG A 93 -5.43 5.09 17.86
C ARG A 93 -4.25 6.06 18.02
N ASP A 94 -3.12 5.77 17.36
CA ASP A 94 -1.84 6.43 17.62
C ASP A 94 -1.60 7.63 16.69
N TYR A 95 -2.21 7.64 15.50
CA TYR A 95 -1.93 8.63 14.44
C TYR A 95 -3.20 9.21 13.80
N ASP A 96 -4.40 8.78 14.21
CA ASP A 96 -5.68 9.14 13.57
C ASP A 96 -5.66 8.95 12.04
N SER A 97 -5.03 7.86 11.60
CA SER A 97 -4.79 7.58 10.18
C SER A 97 -5.07 6.12 9.84
N GLN A 98 -5.68 5.91 8.68
CA GLN A 98 -5.89 4.56 8.14
C GLN A 98 -4.55 3.84 7.95
N CYS A 99 -4.51 2.54 8.24
CA CYS A 99 -3.28 1.74 8.15
C CYS A 99 -2.59 1.82 6.78
N VAL A 100 -3.35 1.85 5.69
CA VAL A 100 -2.81 1.98 4.33
C VAL A 100 -2.15 3.34 4.09
N VAL A 101 -2.76 4.42 4.60
CA VAL A 101 -2.22 5.79 4.48
C VAL A 101 -0.95 5.92 5.31
N TRP A 102 -1.02 5.49 6.57
CA TRP A 102 0.12 5.52 7.48
C TRP A 102 1.29 4.69 6.96
N GLN A 103 1.05 3.45 6.52
CA GLN A 103 2.08 2.55 5.98
C GLN A 103 2.74 3.13 4.72
N THR A 104 1.96 3.80 3.87
CA THR A 104 2.47 4.46 2.66
C THR A 104 3.31 5.68 3.02
N ALA A 105 2.90 6.47 4.01
CA ALA A 105 3.59 7.70 4.43
C ALA A 105 4.87 7.42 5.21
N LEU A 106 4.96 6.31 5.93
CA LEU A 106 6.11 5.96 6.78
C LEU A 106 7.44 5.95 6.00
N ASN A 107 7.46 5.31 4.85
CA ASN A 107 8.68 5.19 4.05
C ASN A 107 9.27 6.54 3.58
N PRO A 108 8.50 7.46 2.97
CA PRO A 108 9.03 8.77 2.60
C PRO A 108 9.41 9.63 3.80
N VAL A 109 8.74 9.49 4.96
CA VAL A 109 9.12 10.22 6.19
C VAL A 109 10.48 9.77 6.68
N ILE A 110 10.75 8.47 6.76
CA ILE A 110 12.06 7.92 7.14
C ILE A 110 13.13 8.40 6.14
N ALA A 111 12.85 8.35 4.84
CA ALA A 111 13.79 8.82 3.82
C ALA A 111 14.11 10.31 3.98
N LEU A 112 13.11 11.16 4.26
CA LEU A 112 13.31 12.58 4.51
C LEU A 112 14.19 12.83 5.75
N GLU A 113 14.01 12.05 6.82
CA GLU A 113 14.84 12.15 8.03
C GLU A 113 16.30 11.77 7.75
N LEU A 114 16.52 10.69 6.99
CA LEU A 114 17.86 10.26 6.59
C LEU A 114 18.57 11.29 5.69
N LEU A 115 17.83 11.94 4.81
CA LEU A 115 18.34 13.05 3.99
C LEU A 115 18.64 14.29 4.86
N ALA A 116 17.75 14.65 5.76
CA ALA A 116 17.89 15.81 6.64
C ALA A 116 19.06 15.66 7.62
N THR A 117 19.31 14.46 8.11
CA THR A 117 20.44 14.15 9.01
C THR A 117 21.76 13.92 8.27
N GLY A 118 21.76 13.85 6.94
CA GLY A 118 22.91 13.56 6.11
C GLY A 118 23.35 12.10 6.11
N ALA A 119 22.57 11.18 6.68
CA ALA A 119 22.82 9.73 6.59
C ALA A 119 22.67 9.24 5.14
N TRP A 120 21.75 9.84 4.41
CA TRP A 120 21.64 9.72 2.96
C TRP A 120 22.06 11.02 2.29
N THR A 121 22.88 10.93 1.25
CA THR A 121 23.34 12.09 0.47
C THR A 121 23.34 11.75 -1.01
N GLY A 122 22.89 12.70 -1.84
CA GLY A 122 22.88 12.52 -3.30
C GLY A 122 22.50 13.80 -4.03
N LEU A 123 22.72 13.83 -5.33
CA LEU A 123 22.37 14.96 -6.19
C LEU A 123 21.47 14.49 -7.33
N GLY A 124 20.50 15.30 -7.68
CA GLY A 124 19.54 15.01 -8.75
C GLY A 124 18.34 14.22 -8.26
N VAL A 125 17.63 13.55 -9.19
CA VAL A 125 16.50 12.67 -8.90
C VAL A 125 17.02 11.25 -8.78
N LEU A 126 16.95 10.69 -7.58
CA LEU A 126 17.44 9.35 -7.26
C LEU A 126 16.31 8.50 -6.70
N GLY A 127 16.28 7.20 -7.06
CA GLY A 127 15.43 6.22 -6.42
C GLY A 127 16.04 5.72 -5.11
N PRO A 128 15.26 5.08 -4.24
CA PRO A 128 15.75 4.58 -2.95
C PRO A 128 16.88 3.55 -3.08
N GLU A 129 16.95 2.85 -4.19
CA GLU A 129 18.00 1.88 -4.50
C GLU A 129 19.40 2.50 -4.67
N ALA A 130 19.50 3.81 -4.79
CA ALA A 130 20.77 4.53 -4.84
C ALA A 130 21.41 4.73 -3.47
N PHE A 131 20.69 4.40 -2.39
CA PHE A 131 21.13 4.62 -1.01
C PHE A 131 21.32 3.30 -0.26
N PRO A 132 22.20 3.25 0.75
CA PRO A 132 22.33 2.08 1.61
C PRO A 132 21.02 1.83 2.37
N ALA A 133 20.56 0.57 2.40
CA ALA A 133 19.30 0.19 3.03
C ALA A 133 19.41 0.13 4.57
N GLU A 134 20.59 -0.13 5.11
CA GLU A 134 20.81 -0.37 6.54
C GLU A 134 20.33 0.79 7.42
N PRO A 135 20.69 2.07 7.16
CA PRO A 135 20.22 3.19 7.99
C PRO A 135 18.70 3.33 7.99
N PHE A 136 18.06 2.99 6.86
CA PHE A 136 16.60 3.01 6.74
C PHE A 136 15.95 1.94 7.61
N LEU A 137 16.42 0.70 7.51
CA LEU A 137 15.91 -0.43 8.28
C LEU A 137 16.15 -0.26 9.77
N GLU A 138 17.32 0.27 10.17
CA GLU A 138 17.64 0.56 11.56
C GLU A 138 16.75 1.64 12.15
N LEU A 139 16.53 2.75 11.43
CA LEU A 139 15.67 3.85 11.87
C LEU A 139 14.22 3.41 11.96
N MET A 140 13.76 2.63 10.99
CA MET A 140 12.41 2.07 10.98
C MET A 140 12.16 1.12 12.14
N ALA A 141 13.12 0.23 12.47
CA ALA A 141 13.00 -0.77 13.53
C ALA A 141 13.24 -0.21 14.94
N ARG A 142 14.02 0.89 15.06
CA ARG A 142 14.34 1.50 16.34
C ARG A 142 13.08 1.89 17.10
N SER A 143 13.12 1.73 18.43
CA SER A 143 12.01 2.10 19.32
C SER A 143 11.64 3.58 19.15
N THR A 144 10.35 3.89 19.27
CA THR A 144 9.87 5.28 19.29
C THR A 144 10.43 6.08 20.47
N ALA A 145 10.72 5.42 21.61
CA ALA A 145 11.36 6.04 22.76
C ALA A 145 12.81 6.48 22.47
N ASP A 146 13.46 5.84 21.49
CA ASP A 146 14.83 6.13 21.07
C ASP A 146 14.88 6.93 19.76
N GLY A 147 13.76 7.56 19.38
CA GLY A 147 13.68 8.39 18.19
C GLY A 147 13.56 7.61 16.87
N GLY A 148 13.07 6.40 16.92
CA GLY A 148 12.73 5.60 15.74
C GLY A 148 11.22 5.45 15.55
N TYR A 149 10.83 4.51 14.70
CA TYR A 149 9.42 4.31 14.31
C TYR A 149 8.79 3.05 14.90
N GLY A 150 9.58 2.18 15.56
CA GLY A 150 9.08 0.95 16.18
C GLY A 150 8.49 -0.06 15.21
N GLN A 151 8.86 0.01 13.93
CA GLN A 151 8.33 -0.81 12.86
C GLN A 151 9.44 -1.68 12.28
N GLN A 152 9.18 -2.97 12.14
CA GLN A 152 10.17 -3.91 11.61
C GLN A 152 9.60 -4.67 10.43
N TRP A 153 10.41 -4.85 9.39
CA TRP A 153 10.09 -5.75 8.31
C TRP A 153 10.14 -7.20 8.79
N GLY A 154 9.09 -7.95 8.46
CA GLY A 154 9.10 -9.41 8.56
C GLY A 154 9.91 -10.01 7.41
N VAL A 155 10.59 -11.12 7.69
CA VAL A 155 11.37 -11.88 6.72
C VAL A 155 10.96 -13.34 6.83
N GLU A 156 10.54 -13.94 5.72
CA GLU A 156 10.21 -15.36 5.64
C GLU A 156 11.02 -16.01 4.52
N GLU A 157 11.76 -17.06 4.85
CA GLU A 157 12.31 -17.97 3.84
C GLU A 157 11.18 -18.84 3.30
N ARG A 158 11.08 -18.92 1.97
CA ARG A 158 10.06 -19.71 1.27
C ARG A 158 10.71 -20.74 0.39
N GLU A 159 9.96 -21.79 0.02
CA GLU A 159 10.45 -22.75 -0.95
C GLU A 159 10.67 -22.10 -2.31
N ALA A 160 11.87 -22.26 -2.85
CA ALA A 160 12.19 -21.80 -4.18
C ALA A 160 11.54 -22.72 -5.20
N VAL A 161 10.53 -22.23 -5.92
CA VAL A 161 9.94 -22.99 -7.04
C VAL A 161 10.95 -23.01 -8.17
N SER A 162 11.50 -24.18 -8.48
CA SER A 162 12.33 -24.34 -9.67
C SER A 162 11.46 -24.13 -10.91
N ARG A 163 11.72 -23.08 -11.66
CA ARG A 163 11.14 -22.97 -13.00
C ARG A 163 11.78 -24.02 -13.88
N SER A 164 11.02 -25.07 -14.19
CA SER A 164 11.34 -26.05 -15.25
C SER A 164 11.28 -25.39 -16.64
#